data_48b0a431a4e74d9f575640ca165d0479
#
_entry.id   48b0a431a4e74d9f575640ca165d0479
#
_cell.length_a   1.000
_cell.length_b   1.000
_cell.length_c   1.000
_cell.angle_alpha   90.00
_cell.angle_beta   90.00
_cell.angle_gamma   90.00
#
_symmetry.space_group_name_H-M   'P 1'
#
loop_
_entity.id
_entity.type
_entity.pdbx_description
1 polymer ?
#
loop_
_entity_poly.entity_id
_entity_poly.type
_entity_poly.pdbx_seq_one_letter_code
_entity_poly.pdbx_strand_id
1 'polypeptide(L)'
;SFMNTVYKTIENNKTALISAPTGLGKTICSLAPTLTQAIRYNKKVIYLTSRQTQVNQVLQTVEEINQVREDAGKSILKTTAFIGKKNMCFTPVSSDHPDPSIKCKRSKTPGKCSQCKNRSEQIEYEDLSDMLTRTTSIEGYIKICRDEGFCPYTVANLEVKKSDIVVCDVNYVFVPSIADLFFSSLGVQLEDCIIIADEAHNLPDRIRNSHSYSISTQTVQFAKEELKQCNFDCSKQNLILNHLKKTLEVLYSSKKEFNTQEYHLEKQEFLYQFESTLGEDIKPKTVFELLEQVEEHILQQEIKSTSWCGSIARSLQEIYDFETKNNVFTLQVTLNRGVEHYSVNLQCLDIAEFIKPIFKQAFSGVIMSATLNPLQMYRDIMGIEHAELLELDSPFMAQRQK
;
A
#
# COMPACT_ATOMS: atom_id res chain seq x y z
N SER A 1 -0.96 5.90 31.88
CA SER A 1 -0.03 4.95 31.26
C SER A 1 -0.49 4.62 29.86
N PHE A 2 0.42 4.21 28.99
CA PHE A 2 0.15 3.89 27.58
C PHE A 2 -1.06 2.94 27.43
N MET A 3 -0.98 1.76 28.05
CA MET A 3 -2.06 0.75 27.98
C MET A 3 -3.43 1.30 28.42
N ASN A 4 -3.47 2.12 29.46
CA ASN A 4 -4.73 2.68 29.94
C ASN A 4 -5.31 3.72 28.97
N THR A 5 -4.46 4.51 28.30
CA THR A 5 -4.92 5.43 27.25
C THR A 5 -5.51 4.64 26.10
N VAL A 6 -4.79 3.63 25.56
CA VAL A 6 -5.31 2.78 24.47
C VAL A 6 -6.64 2.14 24.87
N TYR A 7 -6.72 1.56 26.06
CA TYR A 7 -7.96 0.93 26.55
C TYR A 7 -9.13 1.90 26.54
N LYS A 8 -8.96 3.10 27.15
CA LYS A 8 -10.02 4.13 27.22
C LYS A 8 -10.38 4.71 25.85
N THR A 9 -9.39 4.91 24.98
CA THR A 9 -9.61 5.39 23.61
C THR A 9 -10.55 4.46 22.85
N ILE A 10 -10.30 3.14 22.93
CA ILE A 10 -11.13 2.14 22.25
C ILE A 10 -12.50 2.03 22.91
N GLU A 11 -12.58 2.06 24.24
CA GLU A 11 -13.84 2.05 24.99
C GLU A 11 -14.76 3.22 24.61
N ASN A 12 -14.18 4.36 24.24
CA ASN A 12 -14.92 5.57 23.85
C ASN A 12 -15.07 5.73 22.33
N ASN A 13 -14.72 4.73 21.52
CA ASN A 13 -14.76 4.76 20.05
C ASN A 13 -14.02 5.96 19.43
N LYS A 14 -12.85 6.26 19.98
CA LYS A 14 -12.01 7.39 19.55
C LYS A 14 -10.74 6.92 18.85
N THR A 15 -9.94 7.87 18.41
CA THR A 15 -8.58 7.66 17.90
C THR A 15 -7.57 8.30 18.85
N ALA A 16 -6.44 7.62 19.09
CA ALA A 16 -5.31 8.18 19.84
C ALA A 16 -4.08 8.34 18.94
N LEU A 17 -3.37 9.45 19.10
CA LEU A 17 -2.01 9.66 18.60
C LEU A 17 -1.05 9.55 19.78
N ILE A 18 -0.08 8.64 19.68
CA ILE A 18 0.82 8.32 20.77
C ILE A 18 2.28 8.47 20.31
N SER A 19 3.00 9.40 20.91
CA SER A 19 4.46 9.48 20.80
C SER A 19 5.07 8.69 21.97
N ALA A 20 5.73 7.58 21.65
CA ALA A 20 6.31 6.70 22.66
C ALA A 20 7.70 6.24 22.22
N PRO A 21 8.77 6.51 23.00
CA PRO A 21 10.14 6.17 22.66
C PRO A 21 10.34 4.68 22.38
N THR A 22 11.42 4.38 21.64
CA THR A 22 11.83 2.98 21.42
C THR A 22 12.17 2.30 22.74
N GLY A 23 11.91 0.99 22.84
CA GLY A 23 12.20 0.21 24.05
C GLY A 23 11.10 0.24 25.13
N LEU A 24 10.04 1.03 24.96
CA LEU A 24 8.88 1.04 25.88
C LEU A 24 7.91 -0.15 25.71
N GLY A 25 8.18 -1.07 24.79
CA GLY A 25 7.26 -2.15 24.49
C GLY A 25 5.98 -1.68 23.77
N LYS A 26 6.10 -0.74 22.83
CA LYS A 26 4.96 -0.19 22.07
C LYS A 26 4.00 -1.26 21.56
N THR A 27 4.54 -2.33 20.99
CA THR A 27 3.75 -3.42 20.39
C THR A 27 2.83 -4.08 21.41
N ILE A 28 3.35 -4.52 22.54
CA ILE A 28 2.53 -5.14 23.59
C ILE A 28 1.60 -4.14 24.27
N CYS A 29 2.06 -2.89 24.50
CA CYS A 29 1.27 -1.84 25.12
C CYS A 29 0.09 -1.38 24.25
N SER A 30 0.18 -1.52 22.94
CA SER A 30 -0.95 -1.26 22.03
C SER A 30 -1.82 -2.51 21.84
N LEU A 31 -1.22 -3.69 21.64
CA LEU A 31 -1.96 -4.92 21.35
C LEU A 31 -2.79 -5.43 22.54
N ALA A 32 -2.23 -5.57 23.71
CA ALA A 32 -2.93 -6.20 24.85
C ALA A 32 -4.25 -5.48 25.22
N PRO A 33 -4.29 -4.14 25.38
CA PRO A 33 -5.55 -3.45 25.65
C PRO A 33 -6.48 -3.47 24.42
N THR A 34 -5.94 -3.38 23.21
CA THR A 34 -6.75 -3.44 21.97
C THR A 34 -7.44 -4.78 21.81
N LEU A 35 -6.73 -5.88 22.00
CA LEU A 35 -7.28 -7.23 21.90
C LEU A 35 -8.33 -7.50 23.00
N THR A 36 -8.11 -6.96 24.20
CA THR A 36 -9.11 -7.05 25.28
C THR A 36 -10.43 -6.38 24.88
N GLN A 37 -10.36 -5.21 24.28
CA GLN A 37 -11.54 -4.48 23.82
C GLN A 37 -12.12 -5.07 22.53
N ALA A 38 -11.28 -5.55 21.61
CA ALA A 38 -11.71 -6.21 20.38
C ALA A 38 -12.59 -7.44 20.68
N ILE A 39 -12.18 -8.27 21.64
CA ILE A 39 -12.98 -9.41 22.10
C ILE A 39 -14.30 -8.94 22.72
N ARG A 40 -14.26 -7.91 23.57
CA ARG A 40 -15.45 -7.36 24.26
C ARG A 40 -16.50 -6.84 23.29
N TYR A 41 -16.06 -6.16 22.23
CA TYR A 41 -16.94 -5.52 21.24
C TYR A 41 -17.12 -6.34 19.94
N ASN A 42 -16.56 -7.54 19.89
CA ASN A 42 -16.56 -8.41 18.70
C ASN A 42 -16.04 -7.67 17.46
N LYS A 43 -14.86 -7.04 17.58
CA LYS A 43 -14.19 -6.30 16.52
C LYS A 43 -12.91 -6.99 16.06
N LYS A 44 -12.54 -6.82 14.79
CA LYS A 44 -11.26 -7.27 14.26
C LYS A 44 -10.18 -6.22 14.47
N VAL A 45 -8.94 -6.66 14.63
CA VAL A 45 -7.79 -5.77 14.73
C VAL A 45 -7.00 -5.79 13.45
N ILE A 46 -6.79 -4.62 12.85
CA ILE A 46 -5.89 -4.44 11.69
C ILE A 46 -4.65 -3.71 12.20
N TYR A 47 -3.52 -4.43 12.21
CA TYR A 47 -2.24 -3.89 12.63
C TYR A 47 -1.41 -3.52 11.40
N LEU A 48 -1.21 -2.24 11.19
CA LEU A 48 -0.49 -1.68 10.05
C LEU A 48 0.99 -1.52 10.37
N THR A 49 1.83 -2.13 9.56
CA THR A 49 3.28 -2.02 9.66
C THR A 49 3.89 -1.67 8.30
N SER A 50 5.13 -1.20 8.32
CA SER A 50 5.83 -0.84 7.10
C SER A 50 7.00 -1.76 6.74
N ARG A 51 7.43 -2.63 7.68
CA ARG A 51 8.60 -3.49 7.52
C ARG A 51 8.32 -4.93 7.96
N GLN A 52 8.91 -5.88 7.27
CA GLN A 52 8.76 -7.31 7.54
C GLN A 52 9.23 -7.70 8.97
N THR A 53 10.29 -7.05 9.48
CA THR A 53 10.77 -7.25 10.86
C THR A 53 9.73 -6.85 11.90
N GLN A 54 8.93 -5.82 11.63
CA GLN A 54 7.82 -5.41 12.50
C GLN A 54 6.68 -6.43 12.46
N VAL A 55 6.38 -7.00 11.30
CA VAL A 55 5.40 -8.10 11.19
C VAL A 55 5.79 -9.25 12.12
N ASN A 56 7.04 -9.70 12.08
CA ASN A 56 7.53 -10.78 12.93
C ASN A 56 7.41 -10.42 14.44
N GLN A 57 7.72 -9.18 14.81
CA GLN A 57 7.55 -8.71 16.18
C GLN A 57 6.10 -8.76 16.66
N VAL A 58 5.15 -8.38 15.78
CA VAL A 58 3.72 -8.46 16.11
C VAL A 58 3.28 -9.92 16.27
N LEU A 59 3.66 -10.80 15.34
CA LEU A 59 3.34 -12.23 15.41
C LEU A 59 3.87 -12.85 16.69
N GLN A 60 5.12 -12.56 17.06
CA GLN A 60 5.73 -13.03 18.31
C GLN A 60 4.96 -12.52 19.54
N THR A 61 4.62 -11.21 19.56
CA THR A 61 3.87 -10.63 20.69
C THR A 61 2.48 -11.25 20.84
N VAL A 62 1.81 -11.55 19.71
CA VAL A 62 0.50 -12.22 19.76
C VAL A 62 0.63 -13.65 20.26
N GLU A 63 1.67 -14.38 19.89
CA GLU A 63 1.90 -15.74 20.42
C GLU A 63 2.18 -15.71 21.91
N GLU A 64 2.97 -14.75 22.40
CA GLU A 64 3.18 -14.56 23.86
C GLU A 64 1.84 -14.26 24.59
N ILE A 65 0.96 -13.46 24.00
CA ILE A 65 -0.39 -13.22 24.53
C ILE A 65 -1.22 -14.50 24.50
N ASN A 66 -1.16 -15.29 23.42
CA ASN A 66 -1.88 -16.55 23.28
C ASN A 66 -1.46 -17.56 24.35
N GLN A 67 -0.17 -17.65 24.65
CA GLN A 67 0.36 -18.50 25.69
C GLN A 67 -0.27 -18.17 27.07
N VAL A 68 -0.29 -16.90 27.45
CA VAL A 68 -0.94 -16.43 28.69
C VAL A 68 -2.44 -16.72 28.67
N ARG A 69 -3.09 -16.64 27.51
CA ARG A 69 -4.54 -16.95 27.38
C ARG A 69 -4.81 -18.43 27.55
N GLU A 70 -3.99 -19.30 26.97
CA GLU A 70 -4.10 -20.77 27.11
C GLU A 70 -3.91 -21.18 28.58
N ASP A 71 -2.89 -20.64 29.27
CA ASP A 71 -2.64 -20.88 30.68
C ASP A 71 -3.83 -20.46 31.57
N ALA A 72 -4.59 -19.44 31.10
CA ALA A 72 -5.82 -18.98 31.74
C ALA A 72 -7.10 -19.72 31.24
N GLY A 73 -6.98 -20.79 30.45
CA GLY A 73 -8.10 -21.56 29.91
C GLY A 73 -8.96 -20.82 28.87
N LYS A 74 -8.39 -19.80 28.20
CA LYS A 74 -9.08 -19.02 27.19
C LYS A 74 -8.67 -19.47 25.78
N SER A 75 -9.58 -19.29 24.82
CA SER A 75 -9.27 -19.55 23.40
C SER A 75 -8.14 -18.67 22.90
N ILE A 76 -7.30 -19.21 22.02
CA ILE A 76 -6.25 -18.46 21.31
C ILE A 76 -6.87 -17.51 20.30
N LEU A 77 -6.15 -16.42 20.00
CA LEU A 77 -6.51 -15.42 19.00
C LEU A 77 -5.88 -15.80 17.66
N LYS A 78 -6.69 -15.89 16.62
CA LYS A 78 -6.23 -16.21 15.28
C LYS A 78 -5.58 -14.98 14.63
N THR A 79 -4.37 -15.17 14.11
CA THR A 79 -3.58 -14.10 13.53
C THR A 79 -3.14 -14.46 12.12
N THR A 80 -3.34 -13.54 11.18
CA THR A 80 -2.83 -13.69 9.81
C THR A 80 -1.96 -12.49 9.43
N ALA A 81 -0.77 -12.77 8.89
CA ALA A 81 0.06 -11.77 8.26
C ALA A 81 -0.28 -11.70 6.78
N PHE A 82 -0.83 -10.56 6.35
CA PHE A 82 -1.25 -10.31 4.98
C PHE A 82 -0.28 -9.35 4.30
N ILE A 83 0.84 -9.89 3.82
CA ILE A 83 1.84 -9.13 3.08
C ILE A 83 1.74 -9.40 1.58
N GLY A 84 2.23 -8.48 0.76
CA GLY A 84 2.09 -8.55 -0.69
C GLY A 84 2.54 -9.90 -1.28
N LYS A 85 1.86 -10.34 -2.31
CA LYS A 85 2.09 -11.62 -3.01
C LYS A 85 3.56 -11.87 -3.34
N LYS A 86 4.30 -10.82 -3.72
CA LYS A 86 5.73 -10.87 -4.00
C LYS A 86 6.54 -11.38 -2.81
N ASN A 87 6.15 -10.99 -1.59
CA ASN A 87 6.86 -11.33 -0.36
C ASN A 87 6.45 -12.69 0.21
N MET A 88 5.32 -13.23 -0.22
CA MET A 88 4.79 -14.53 0.23
C MET A 88 5.11 -15.69 -0.73
N CYS A 89 5.42 -15.40 -1.99
CA CYS A 89 5.72 -16.43 -2.98
C CYS A 89 7.14 -16.99 -2.78
N PHE A 90 7.25 -18.28 -2.61
CA PHE A 90 8.54 -18.99 -2.49
C PHE A 90 9.07 -19.54 -3.83
N THR A 91 8.37 -19.31 -4.94
CA THR A 91 8.89 -19.65 -6.26
C THR A 91 10.11 -18.79 -6.57
N PRO A 92 11.25 -19.38 -6.95
CA PRO A 92 12.44 -18.62 -7.24
C PRO A 92 12.16 -17.54 -8.29
N VAL A 93 12.56 -16.31 -7.99
CA VAL A 93 12.58 -15.21 -8.94
C VAL A 93 13.70 -15.52 -9.93
N SER A 94 13.36 -15.81 -11.19
CA SER A 94 14.35 -15.92 -12.26
C SER A 94 14.66 -14.52 -12.82
N SER A 95 15.82 -14.36 -13.47
CA SER A 95 16.17 -13.14 -14.19
C SER A 95 15.10 -12.73 -15.21
N ASP A 96 14.36 -13.70 -15.73
CA ASP A 96 13.33 -13.50 -16.75
C ASP A 96 11.97 -13.08 -16.16
N HIS A 97 11.76 -13.28 -14.86
CA HIS A 97 10.50 -12.97 -14.17
C HIS A 97 10.73 -12.40 -12.77
N PRO A 98 11.04 -11.09 -12.67
CA PRO A 98 11.37 -10.46 -11.38
C PRO A 98 10.20 -10.34 -10.42
N ASP A 99 8.94 -10.56 -10.87
CA ASP A 99 7.76 -10.47 -10.02
C ASP A 99 6.93 -11.77 -10.01
N PRO A 100 6.85 -12.48 -8.86
CA PRO A 100 6.03 -13.67 -8.72
C PRO A 100 4.53 -13.46 -8.99
N SER A 101 4.03 -12.23 -8.87
CA SER A 101 2.60 -11.94 -9.05
C SER A 101 2.13 -12.19 -10.47
N ILE A 102 3.02 -12.01 -11.46
CA ILE A 102 2.73 -12.28 -12.88
C ILE A 102 2.69 -13.77 -13.15
N LYS A 103 3.73 -14.47 -12.71
CA LYS A 103 3.78 -15.92 -12.80
C LYS A 103 2.53 -16.54 -12.16
N CYS A 104 2.02 -15.91 -11.09
CA CYS A 104 0.80 -16.33 -10.44
C CYS A 104 -0.48 -16.02 -11.24
N LYS A 105 -0.56 -14.89 -11.96
CA LYS A 105 -1.73 -14.58 -12.81
C LYS A 105 -1.93 -15.62 -13.92
N ARG A 106 -0.84 -16.13 -14.51
CA ARG A 106 -0.87 -17.20 -15.54
C ARG A 106 -1.21 -18.56 -14.99
N SER A 107 -0.72 -18.88 -13.83
CA SER A 107 -0.98 -20.19 -13.21
C SER A 107 -2.40 -20.33 -12.70
N LYS A 108 -3.30 -19.35 -12.98
CA LYS A 108 -4.76 -19.56 -12.88
C LYS A 108 -5.26 -20.69 -13.79
N THR A 109 -4.46 -21.07 -14.79
CA THR A 109 -4.70 -22.29 -15.56
C THR A 109 -4.26 -23.48 -14.70
N PRO A 110 -5.15 -24.46 -14.43
CA PRO A 110 -4.80 -25.64 -13.63
C PRO A 110 -3.52 -26.31 -14.14
N GLY A 111 -2.59 -26.58 -13.24
CA GLY A 111 -1.36 -27.35 -13.54
C GLY A 111 -0.11 -26.52 -13.88
N LYS A 112 -0.17 -25.20 -14.03
CA LYS A 112 1.03 -24.38 -14.36
C LYS A 112 1.83 -23.88 -13.17
N CYS A 113 1.24 -23.78 -11.95
CA CYS A 113 1.97 -23.52 -10.72
C CYS A 113 1.94 -24.77 -9.86
N SER A 114 3.11 -25.35 -9.56
CA SER A 114 3.21 -26.53 -8.70
C SER A 114 2.62 -26.31 -7.30
N GLN A 115 2.60 -25.06 -6.85
CA GLN A 115 2.06 -24.66 -5.55
C GLN A 115 0.56 -24.37 -5.58
N CYS A 116 -0.04 -24.31 -6.75
CA CYS A 116 -1.47 -24.03 -6.91
C CYS A 116 -2.28 -25.30 -7.20
N LYS A 117 -1.68 -26.48 -7.10
CA LYS A 117 -2.36 -27.76 -7.34
C LYS A 117 -3.62 -27.91 -6.48
N ASN A 118 -3.61 -27.34 -5.30
CA ASN A 118 -4.66 -27.53 -4.29
C ASN A 118 -5.64 -26.35 -4.19
N ARG A 119 -5.76 -25.49 -5.24
CA ARG A 119 -6.77 -24.41 -5.25
C ARG A 119 -8.21 -24.88 -5.29
N SER A 120 -8.44 -26.11 -5.74
CA SER A 120 -9.78 -26.69 -5.94
C SER A 120 -10.15 -27.78 -4.94
N GLU A 121 -9.21 -28.24 -4.12
CA GLU A 121 -9.50 -29.25 -3.10
C GLU A 121 -9.90 -28.54 -1.81
N GLN A 122 -11.05 -28.91 -1.27
CA GLN A 122 -11.44 -28.56 0.11
C GLN A 122 -10.44 -29.21 1.05
N ILE A 123 -9.47 -28.41 1.48
CA ILE A 123 -8.45 -28.86 2.41
C ILE A 123 -9.12 -28.95 3.78
N GLU A 124 -8.79 -29.96 4.52
CA GLU A 124 -9.01 -30.03 5.96
C GLU A 124 -8.09 -28.99 6.63
N TYR A 125 -8.59 -27.76 6.65
CA TYR A 125 -7.85 -26.55 7.04
C TYR A 125 -7.61 -26.41 8.54
N GLU A 126 -8.29 -27.18 9.38
CA GLU A 126 -8.29 -26.92 10.81
C GLU A 126 -6.90 -27.07 11.42
N ASP A 127 -6.19 -28.14 11.11
CA ASP A 127 -4.83 -28.37 11.62
C ASP A 127 -3.83 -27.35 11.09
N LEU A 128 -3.95 -26.97 9.81
CA LEU A 128 -3.07 -25.98 9.19
C LEU A 128 -3.30 -24.57 9.78
N SER A 129 -4.55 -24.20 9.99
CA SER A 129 -4.92 -22.89 10.58
C SER A 129 -4.32 -22.71 11.97
N ASP A 130 -4.32 -23.74 12.80
CA ASP A 130 -3.75 -23.67 14.15
C ASP A 130 -2.21 -23.58 14.10
N MET A 131 -1.55 -24.34 13.24
CA MET A 131 -0.11 -24.23 13.02
C MET A 131 0.30 -22.81 12.55
N LEU A 132 -0.47 -22.22 11.65
CA LEU A 132 -0.21 -20.89 11.12
C LEU A 132 -0.45 -19.80 12.19
N THR A 133 -1.47 -19.95 13.03
CA THR A 133 -1.78 -19.02 14.10
C THR A 133 -0.63 -18.93 15.14
N ARG A 134 0.09 -20.02 15.37
CA ARG A 134 1.24 -20.06 16.29
C ARG A 134 2.56 -19.63 15.66
N THR A 135 2.52 -19.19 14.40
CA THR A 135 3.73 -18.78 13.69
C THR A 135 4.21 -17.41 14.16
N THR A 136 5.47 -17.32 14.56
CA THR A 136 6.10 -16.09 15.07
C THR A 136 6.87 -15.30 14.00
N SER A 137 6.90 -15.80 12.76
CA SER A 137 7.58 -15.12 11.65
C SER A 137 6.95 -15.43 10.30
N ILE A 138 7.11 -14.51 9.36
CA ILE A 138 6.67 -14.69 7.97
C ILE A 138 7.40 -15.85 7.30
N GLU A 139 8.68 -16.00 7.58
CA GLU A 139 9.51 -17.10 7.05
C GLU A 139 8.97 -18.46 7.53
N GLY A 140 8.58 -18.54 8.81
CA GLY A 140 7.94 -19.72 9.40
C GLY A 140 6.59 -20.00 8.74
N TYR A 141 5.76 -18.98 8.55
CA TYR A 141 4.49 -19.08 7.83
C TYR A 141 4.65 -19.64 6.42
N ILE A 142 5.58 -19.06 5.64
CA ILE A 142 5.87 -19.49 4.28
C ILE A 142 6.40 -20.92 4.26
N LYS A 143 7.25 -21.29 5.24
CA LYS A 143 7.80 -22.64 5.36
C LYS A 143 6.70 -23.69 5.60
N ILE A 144 5.83 -23.45 6.58
CA ILE A 144 4.69 -24.34 6.87
C ILE A 144 3.84 -24.54 5.61
N CYS A 145 3.43 -23.46 4.96
CA CYS A 145 2.64 -23.55 3.72
C CYS A 145 3.37 -24.32 2.62
N ARG A 146 4.70 -24.18 2.52
CA ARG A 146 5.52 -24.91 1.53
C ARG A 146 5.56 -26.40 1.83
N ASP A 147 5.85 -26.74 3.07
CA ASP A 147 6.01 -28.15 3.51
C ASP A 147 4.68 -28.91 3.32
N GLU A 148 3.55 -28.23 3.50
CA GLU A 148 2.20 -28.78 3.25
C GLU A 148 1.73 -28.64 1.79
N GLY A 149 2.54 -28.06 0.91
CA GLY A 149 2.24 -27.93 -0.53
C GLY A 149 1.24 -26.85 -0.90
N PHE A 150 1.08 -25.82 -0.05
CA PHE A 150 0.13 -24.73 -0.25
C PHE A 150 0.79 -23.41 -0.68
N CYS A 151 0.03 -22.58 -1.41
CA CYS A 151 0.43 -21.23 -1.70
C CYS A 151 0.19 -20.32 -0.47
N PRO A 152 1.25 -19.74 0.15
CA PRO A 152 1.11 -18.90 1.36
C PRO A 152 0.16 -17.72 1.17
N TYR A 153 0.18 -17.07 0.00
CA TYR A 153 -0.71 -15.96 -0.31
C TYR A 153 -2.18 -16.40 -0.41
N THR A 154 -2.44 -17.57 -1.01
CA THR A 154 -3.81 -18.10 -1.10
C THR A 154 -4.33 -18.49 0.27
N VAL A 155 -3.49 -19.12 1.08
CA VAL A 155 -3.84 -19.48 2.47
C VAL A 155 -4.14 -18.22 3.28
N ALA A 156 -3.29 -17.18 3.23
CA ALA A 156 -3.54 -15.92 3.92
C ALA A 156 -4.87 -15.28 3.52
N ASN A 157 -5.25 -15.31 2.23
CA ASN A 157 -6.55 -14.81 1.77
C ASN A 157 -7.75 -15.61 2.32
N LEU A 158 -7.57 -16.87 2.64
CA LEU A 158 -8.62 -17.69 3.24
C LEU A 158 -8.69 -17.51 4.75
N GLU A 159 -7.53 -17.44 5.41
CA GLU A 159 -7.42 -17.29 6.85
C GLU A 159 -7.79 -15.88 7.34
N VAL A 160 -7.57 -14.83 6.52
CA VAL A 160 -7.86 -13.44 6.89
C VAL A 160 -9.31 -13.23 7.35
N LYS A 161 -10.25 -13.96 6.78
CA LYS A 161 -11.67 -13.90 7.16
C LYS A 161 -11.92 -14.45 8.58
N LYS A 162 -11.16 -15.48 8.98
CA LYS A 162 -11.28 -16.13 10.30
C LYS A 162 -10.43 -15.48 11.39
N SER A 163 -9.53 -14.56 10.99
CA SER A 163 -8.57 -13.95 11.91
C SER A 163 -9.19 -12.91 12.81
N ASP A 164 -8.77 -12.88 14.07
CA ASP A 164 -9.05 -11.83 15.04
C ASP A 164 -8.13 -10.62 14.80
N ILE A 165 -6.90 -10.91 14.33
CA ILE A 165 -5.86 -9.93 14.06
C ILE A 165 -5.32 -10.14 12.64
N VAL A 166 -5.24 -9.05 11.88
CA VAL A 166 -4.58 -9.04 10.58
C VAL A 166 -3.42 -8.05 10.60
N VAL A 167 -2.22 -8.54 10.31
CA VAL A 167 -1.01 -7.71 10.21
C VAL A 167 -0.72 -7.44 8.75
N CYS A 168 -0.75 -6.19 8.32
CA CYS A 168 -0.59 -5.86 6.90
C CYS A 168 0.12 -4.51 6.67
N ASP A 169 0.45 -4.22 5.41
CA ASP A 169 0.99 -2.92 4.99
C ASP A 169 -0.12 -1.85 4.93
N VAL A 170 0.26 -0.60 5.11
CA VAL A 170 -0.66 0.55 5.08
C VAL A 170 -1.47 0.65 3.79
N ASN A 171 -0.93 0.20 2.66
CA ASN A 171 -1.61 0.23 1.37
C ASN A 171 -2.91 -0.59 1.35
N TYR A 172 -3.01 -1.63 2.19
CA TYR A 172 -4.24 -2.44 2.30
C TYR A 172 -5.43 -1.68 2.88
N VAL A 173 -5.18 -0.55 3.53
CA VAL A 173 -6.24 0.27 4.12
C VAL A 173 -6.40 1.61 3.40
N PHE A 174 -5.29 2.21 2.92
CA PHE A 174 -5.29 3.58 2.43
C PHE A 174 -5.26 3.72 0.89
N VAL A 175 -5.03 2.64 0.14
CA VAL A 175 -5.11 2.67 -1.34
C VAL A 175 -6.46 2.07 -1.76
N PRO A 176 -7.41 2.85 -2.30
CA PRO A 176 -8.79 2.41 -2.52
C PRO A 176 -8.92 1.09 -3.28
N SER A 177 -8.25 0.94 -4.42
CA SER A 177 -8.30 -0.27 -5.25
C SER A 177 -7.78 -1.54 -4.55
N ILE A 178 -6.88 -1.39 -3.57
CA ILE A 178 -6.35 -2.49 -2.75
C ILE A 178 -7.27 -2.72 -1.56
N ALA A 179 -7.75 -1.65 -0.93
CA ALA A 179 -8.61 -1.68 0.25
C ALA A 179 -9.93 -2.40 -0.03
N ASP A 180 -10.59 -2.11 -1.15
CA ASP A 180 -11.85 -2.76 -1.55
C ASP A 180 -11.71 -4.30 -1.63
N LEU A 181 -10.63 -4.78 -2.25
CA LEU A 181 -10.33 -6.20 -2.34
C LEU A 181 -9.98 -6.81 -0.97
N PHE A 182 -9.26 -6.08 -0.16
CA PHE A 182 -8.85 -6.51 1.17
C PHE A 182 -10.04 -6.63 2.11
N PHE A 183 -10.90 -5.61 2.23
CA PHE A 183 -12.09 -5.65 3.06
C PHE A 183 -13.10 -6.68 2.59
N SER A 184 -13.23 -6.89 1.26
CA SER A 184 -14.01 -8.00 0.71
C SER A 184 -13.48 -9.36 1.16
N SER A 185 -12.15 -9.56 1.18
CA SER A 185 -11.53 -10.80 1.67
C SER A 185 -11.67 -10.95 3.19
N LEU A 186 -11.56 -9.85 3.93
CA LEU A 186 -11.71 -9.80 5.38
C LEU A 186 -13.14 -10.12 5.84
N GLY A 187 -14.13 -9.81 4.99
CA GLY A 187 -15.54 -10.11 5.22
C GLY A 187 -16.21 -9.23 6.30
N VAL A 188 -15.62 -8.07 6.60
CA VAL A 188 -16.15 -7.05 7.52
C VAL A 188 -15.93 -5.65 6.96
N GLN A 189 -16.60 -4.66 7.52
CA GLN A 189 -16.44 -3.25 7.16
C GLN A 189 -15.47 -2.54 8.13
N LEU A 190 -15.06 -1.33 7.77
CA LEU A 190 -14.18 -0.50 8.64
C LEU A 190 -14.75 -0.30 10.04
N GLU A 191 -16.07 -0.14 10.17
CA GLU A 191 -16.78 0.02 11.45
C GLU A 191 -16.62 -1.18 12.39
N ASP A 192 -16.25 -2.33 11.84
CA ASP A 192 -15.99 -3.54 12.60
C ASP A 192 -14.50 -3.73 12.93
N CYS A 193 -13.67 -2.73 12.63
CA CYS A 193 -12.24 -2.82 12.77
C CYS A 193 -11.69 -1.80 13.76
N ILE A 194 -10.69 -2.23 14.54
CA ILE A 194 -9.80 -1.35 15.30
C ILE A 194 -8.48 -1.31 14.54
N ILE A 195 -8.03 -0.12 14.18
CA ILE A 195 -6.82 0.08 13.38
C ILE A 195 -5.67 0.50 14.29
N ILE A 196 -4.57 -0.25 14.29
CA ILE A 196 -3.31 0.14 14.91
C ILE A 196 -2.33 0.49 13.79
N ALA A 197 -1.82 1.71 13.77
CA ALA A 197 -0.77 2.15 12.84
C ALA A 197 0.54 2.35 13.60
N ASP A 198 1.49 1.47 13.38
CA ASP A 198 2.84 1.55 13.96
C ASP A 198 3.81 2.26 13.02
N GLU A 199 4.84 2.89 13.60
CA GLU A 199 5.79 3.77 12.89
C GLU A 199 5.08 4.81 12.01
N ALA A 200 4.01 5.37 12.54
CA ALA A 200 3.07 6.23 11.83
C ALA A 200 3.65 7.57 11.40
N HIS A 201 4.88 7.92 11.83
CA HIS A 201 5.61 9.07 11.30
C HIS A 201 5.85 8.97 9.78
N ASN A 202 5.88 7.75 9.22
CA ASN A 202 6.01 7.49 7.79
C ASN A 202 4.66 7.52 7.03
N LEU A 203 3.55 7.51 7.76
CA LEU A 203 2.22 7.40 7.15
C LEU A 203 1.91 8.57 6.19
N PRO A 204 2.19 9.85 6.56
CA PRO A 204 1.98 10.98 5.68
C PRO A 204 2.69 10.83 4.32
N ASP A 205 3.97 10.50 4.32
CA ASP A 205 4.76 10.39 3.09
C ASP A 205 4.34 9.19 2.25
N ARG A 206 4.00 8.07 2.88
CA ARG A 206 3.51 6.88 2.17
C ARG A 206 2.20 7.14 1.45
N ILE A 207 1.25 7.80 2.13
CA ILE A 207 -0.04 8.13 1.52
C ILE A 207 0.16 9.17 0.43
N ARG A 208 0.95 10.22 0.68
CA ARG A 208 1.29 11.21 -0.36
C ARG A 208 1.85 10.54 -1.61
N ASN A 209 2.82 9.64 -1.46
CA ASN A 209 3.45 8.95 -2.58
C ASN A 209 2.48 8.01 -3.32
N SER A 210 1.55 7.36 -2.62
CA SER A 210 0.57 6.47 -3.25
C SER A 210 -0.53 7.22 -4.02
N HIS A 211 -0.71 8.52 -3.73
CA HIS A 211 -1.67 9.41 -4.39
C HIS A 211 -0.98 10.52 -5.22
N SER A 212 0.30 10.34 -5.53
CA SER A 212 1.05 11.23 -6.42
C SER A 212 1.43 10.47 -7.69
N TYR A 213 1.35 11.15 -8.83
CA TYR A 213 1.52 10.54 -10.14
C TYR A 213 2.52 11.35 -10.95
N SER A 214 3.26 10.69 -11.84
CA SER A 214 4.26 11.34 -12.68
C SER A 214 4.33 10.72 -14.06
N ILE A 215 4.49 11.57 -15.06
CA ILE A 215 4.77 11.19 -16.44
C ILE A 215 6.03 11.92 -16.90
N SER A 216 7.06 11.19 -17.31
CA SER A 216 8.31 11.76 -17.78
C SER A 216 8.65 11.33 -19.22
N THR A 217 9.51 12.08 -19.87
CA THR A 217 10.06 11.67 -21.19
C THR A 217 10.77 10.32 -21.09
N GLN A 218 11.36 9.99 -19.94
CA GLN A 218 11.99 8.69 -19.70
C GLN A 218 10.95 7.55 -19.61
N THR A 219 9.86 7.75 -18.84
CA THR A 219 8.78 6.74 -18.74
C THR A 219 8.11 6.53 -20.10
N VAL A 220 7.94 7.61 -20.89
CA VAL A 220 7.44 7.51 -22.28
C VAL A 220 8.39 6.69 -23.16
N GLN A 221 9.71 6.85 -23.01
CA GLN A 221 10.67 6.05 -23.75
C GLN A 221 10.57 4.56 -23.38
N PHE A 222 10.47 4.23 -22.10
CA PHE A 222 10.26 2.85 -21.65
C PHE A 222 8.96 2.24 -22.17
N ALA A 223 7.87 3.04 -22.18
CA ALA A 223 6.60 2.62 -22.77
C ALA A 223 6.72 2.30 -24.26
N LYS A 224 7.46 3.11 -25.03
CA LYS A 224 7.73 2.82 -26.45
C LYS A 224 8.51 1.52 -26.67
N GLU A 225 9.39 1.17 -25.75
CA GLU A 225 10.10 -0.11 -25.81
C GLU A 225 9.17 -1.30 -25.51
N GLU A 226 8.13 -1.09 -24.69
CA GLU A 226 7.09 -2.10 -24.48
C GLU A 226 6.28 -2.35 -25.77
N LEU A 227 5.95 -1.32 -26.53
CA LEU A 227 5.22 -1.48 -27.80
C LEU A 227 5.93 -2.44 -28.77
N LYS A 228 7.28 -2.46 -28.77
CA LYS A 228 8.07 -3.37 -29.61
C LYS A 228 7.89 -4.86 -29.21
N GLN A 229 7.38 -5.13 -28.03
CA GLN A 229 7.16 -6.48 -27.51
C GLN A 229 5.73 -6.97 -27.73
N CYS A 230 4.86 -6.11 -28.26
CA CYS A 230 3.49 -6.47 -28.60
C CYS A 230 3.44 -7.21 -29.97
N ASN A 231 2.51 -8.15 -30.07
CA ASN A 231 2.26 -8.93 -31.28
C ASN A 231 1.04 -8.42 -32.10
N PHE A 232 0.60 -7.19 -31.82
CA PHE A 232 -0.49 -6.51 -32.53
C PHE A 232 -0.06 -5.11 -32.97
N ASP A 233 -0.85 -4.47 -33.84
CA ASP A 233 -0.56 -3.12 -34.33
C ASP A 233 -0.69 -2.09 -33.20
N CYS A 234 0.45 -1.50 -32.82
CA CYS A 234 0.57 -0.45 -31.80
C CYS A 234 0.76 0.96 -32.39
N SER A 235 0.38 1.18 -33.64
CA SER A 235 0.58 2.48 -34.32
C SER A 235 -0.09 3.63 -33.58
N LYS A 236 -1.33 3.42 -33.08
CA LYS A 236 -2.07 4.43 -32.32
C LYS A 236 -1.43 4.71 -30.96
N GLN A 237 -1.01 3.68 -30.24
CA GLN A 237 -0.31 3.80 -28.95
C GLN A 237 1.02 4.54 -29.11
N ASN A 238 1.78 4.22 -30.15
CA ASN A 238 3.02 4.92 -30.45
C ASN A 238 2.77 6.40 -30.80
N LEU A 239 1.70 6.71 -31.53
CA LEU A 239 1.29 8.08 -31.82
C LEU A 239 1.00 8.85 -30.52
N ILE A 240 0.20 8.28 -29.61
CA ILE A 240 -0.10 8.87 -28.30
C ILE A 240 1.19 9.16 -27.50
N LEU A 241 2.10 8.19 -27.43
CA LEU A 241 3.36 8.35 -26.70
C LEU A 241 4.27 9.42 -27.34
N ASN A 242 4.25 9.55 -28.67
CA ASN A 242 4.95 10.63 -29.39
C ASN A 242 4.37 12.00 -29.04
N HIS A 243 3.05 12.13 -29.05
CA HIS A 243 2.37 13.37 -28.71
C HIS A 243 2.63 13.76 -27.24
N LEU A 244 2.58 12.80 -26.32
CA LEU A 244 2.87 13.02 -24.92
C LEU A 244 4.31 13.51 -24.70
N LYS A 245 5.30 12.89 -25.37
CA LYS A 245 6.68 13.35 -25.35
C LYS A 245 6.80 14.78 -25.85
N LYS A 246 6.19 15.08 -27.02
CA LYS A 246 6.20 16.42 -27.61
C LYS A 246 5.54 17.46 -26.70
N THR A 247 4.45 17.11 -26.06
CA THR A 247 3.77 17.98 -25.08
C THR A 247 4.73 18.38 -23.96
N LEU A 248 5.44 17.42 -23.35
CA LEU A 248 6.43 17.69 -22.29
C LEU A 248 7.56 18.60 -22.77
N GLU A 249 8.07 18.37 -23.99
CA GLU A 249 9.12 19.18 -24.59
C GLU A 249 8.67 20.62 -24.89
N VAL A 250 7.45 20.81 -25.39
CA VAL A 250 6.86 22.14 -25.68
C VAL A 250 6.60 22.91 -24.40
N LEU A 251 5.99 22.28 -23.39
CA LEU A 251 5.74 22.91 -22.09
C LEU A 251 7.04 23.36 -21.43
N TYR A 252 8.08 22.53 -21.50
CA TYR A 252 9.38 22.94 -20.96
C TYR A 252 9.96 24.12 -21.74
N SER A 253 9.94 24.08 -23.09
CA SER A 253 10.49 25.14 -23.92
C SER A 253 9.82 26.49 -23.65
N SER A 254 8.52 26.51 -23.32
CA SER A 254 7.78 27.72 -22.97
C SER A 254 8.14 28.29 -21.58
N LYS A 255 8.70 27.47 -20.68
CA LYS A 255 9.05 27.85 -19.31
C LYS A 255 10.56 28.07 -19.09
N LYS A 256 11.40 27.72 -20.06
CA LYS A 256 12.88 27.69 -19.94
C LYS A 256 13.52 29.01 -19.53
N GLU A 257 12.86 30.16 -19.76
CA GLU A 257 13.37 31.49 -19.45
C GLU A 257 13.56 31.72 -17.93
N PHE A 258 12.90 30.95 -17.07
CA PHE A 258 12.91 31.15 -15.62
C PHE A 258 14.10 30.50 -14.89
N ASN A 259 14.95 29.74 -15.59
CA ASN A 259 16.16 29.08 -15.05
C ASN A 259 15.97 28.33 -13.73
N THR A 260 14.81 27.71 -13.53
CA THR A 260 14.47 26.86 -12.38
C THR A 260 14.35 25.41 -12.82
N GLN A 261 14.45 24.47 -11.87
CA GLN A 261 14.27 23.03 -12.15
C GLN A 261 12.81 22.58 -12.02
N GLU A 262 11.97 23.41 -11.42
CA GLU A 262 10.56 23.11 -11.19
C GLU A 262 9.70 24.34 -11.49
N TYR A 263 8.59 24.13 -12.17
CA TYR A 263 7.65 25.16 -12.61
C TYR A 263 6.24 24.74 -12.22
N HIS A 264 5.47 25.67 -11.67
CA HIS A 264 4.03 25.46 -11.52
C HIS A 264 3.39 25.32 -12.91
N LEU A 265 2.47 24.35 -13.04
CA LEU A 265 1.75 24.08 -14.27
C LEU A 265 0.25 24.03 -13.97
N GLU A 266 -0.53 24.74 -14.76
CA GLU A 266 -1.98 24.63 -14.69
C GLU A 266 -2.43 23.34 -15.41
N LYS A 267 -3.40 22.64 -14.83
CA LYS A 267 -3.99 21.42 -15.41
C LYS A 267 -4.45 21.68 -16.86
N GLN A 268 -5.17 22.78 -17.06
CA GLN A 268 -5.71 23.16 -18.36
C GLN A 268 -4.61 23.43 -19.40
N GLU A 269 -3.47 23.98 -18.98
CA GLU A 269 -2.33 24.22 -19.87
C GLU A 269 -1.77 22.89 -20.40
N PHE A 270 -1.61 21.90 -19.52
CA PHE A 270 -1.15 20.56 -19.92
C PHE A 270 -2.18 19.86 -20.84
N LEU A 271 -3.46 19.84 -20.42
CA LEU A 271 -4.51 19.16 -21.18
C LEU A 271 -4.68 19.80 -22.57
N TYR A 272 -4.75 21.13 -22.63
CA TYR A 272 -4.84 21.84 -23.91
C TYR A 272 -3.68 21.51 -24.85
N GLN A 273 -2.45 21.53 -24.32
CA GLN A 273 -1.26 21.23 -25.13
C GLN A 273 -1.26 19.76 -25.57
N PHE A 274 -1.67 18.82 -24.72
CA PHE A 274 -1.73 17.40 -25.04
C PHE A 274 -2.83 17.11 -26.08
N GLU A 275 -4.05 17.59 -25.85
CA GLU A 275 -5.19 17.36 -26.73
C GLU A 275 -5.02 18.04 -28.10
N SER A 276 -4.45 19.24 -28.14
CA SER A 276 -4.18 19.93 -29.39
C SER A 276 -3.19 19.16 -30.30
N THR A 277 -2.32 18.35 -29.71
CA THR A 277 -1.37 17.52 -30.46
C THR A 277 -1.97 16.19 -30.92
N LEU A 278 -2.97 15.64 -30.20
CA LEU A 278 -3.60 14.36 -30.53
C LEU A 278 -4.50 14.44 -31.78
N GLY A 279 -5.03 15.63 -32.11
CA GLY A 279 -5.99 15.81 -33.18
C GLY A 279 -7.42 15.34 -32.81
N GLU A 280 -8.37 15.52 -33.72
CA GLU A 280 -9.79 15.21 -33.48
C GLU A 280 -10.10 13.71 -33.40
N ASP A 281 -9.18 12.85 -33.81
CA ASP A 281 -9.41 11.41 -34.00
C ASP A 281 -9.27 10.58 -32.73
N ILE A 282 -8.63 11.10 -31.66
CA ILE A 282 -8.34 10.35 -30.45
C ILE A 282 -8.92 11.07 -29.21
N LYS A 283 -10.01 10.53 -28.68
CA LYS A 283 -10.61 11.06 -27.44
C LYS A 283 -9.82 10.62 -26.21
N PRO A 284 -9.82 11.39 -25.10
CA PRO A 284 -9.11 11.03 -23.87
C PRO A 284 -9.39 9.61 -23.38
N LYS A 285 -10.66 9.20 -23.35
CA LYS A 285 -11.04 7.83 -22.97
C LYS A 285 -10.37 6.76 -23.84
N THR A 286 -10.27 6.99 -25.13
CA THR A 286 -9.60 6.07 -26.06
C THR A 286 -8.09 5.99 -25.80
N VAL A 287 -7.46 7.07 -25.32
CA VAL A 287 -6.05 7.07 -24.89
C VAL A 287 -5.81 6.06 -23.77
N PHE A 288 -6.65 6.08 -22.75
CA PHE A 288 -6.53 5.16 -21.62
C PHE A 288 -6.72 3.71 -22.06
N GLU A 289 -7.81 3.42 -22.78
CA GLU A 289 -8.12 2.07 -23.29
C GLU A 289 -6.99 1.50 -24.16
N LEU A 290 -6.39 2.32 -25.02
CA LEU A 290 -5.29 1.88 -25.90
C LEU A 290 -4.00 1.58 -25.13
N LEU A 291 -3.67 2.35 -24.10
CA LEU A 291 -2.49 2.10 -23.28
C LEU A 291 -2.71 0.92 -22.31
N GLU A 292 -3.90 0.74 -21.78
CA GLU A 292 -4.28 -0.42 -20.97
C GLU A 292 -4.24 -1.73 -21.77
N GLN A 293 -4.60 -1.71 -23.06
CA GLN A 293 -4.44 -2.85 -23.95
C GLN A 293 -2.99 -3.36 -23.99
N VAL A 294 -2.02 -2.43 -24.01
CA VAL A 294 -0.58 -2.77 -23.96
C VAL A 294 -0.25 -3.40 -22.60
N GLU A 295 -0.74 -2.81 -21.50
CA GLU A 295 -0.55 -3.37 -20.16
C GLU A 295 -1.10 -4.79 -20.08
N GLU A 296 -2.33 -5.01 -20.52
CA GLU A 296 -2.94 -6.34 -20.52
C GLU A 296 -2.08 -7.35 -21.29
N HIS A 297 -1.62 -6.96 -22.48
CA HIS A 297 -0.75 -7.83 -23.29
C HIS A 297 0.58 -8.13 -22.59
N ILE A 298 1.28 -7.11 -22.11
CA ILE A 298 2.57 -7.24 -21.40
C ILE A 298 2.41 -8.13 -20.16
N LEU A 299 1.33 -7.94 -19.42
CA LEU A 299 1.03 -8.74 -18.23
C LEU A 299 0.58 -10.17 -18.58
N GLN A 300 -0.22 -10.36 -19.64
CA GLN A 300 -0.67 -11.68 -20.09
C GLN A 300 0.44 -12.52 -20.72
N GLN A 301 1.33 -11.89 -21.47
CA GLN A 301 2.50 -12.55 -22.08
C GLN A 301 3.69 -12.70 -21.12
N GLU A 302 3.60 -12.22 -19.88
CA GLU A 302 4.63 -12.26 -18.82
C GLU A 302 5.94 -11.58 -19.20
N ILE A 303 5.85 -10.63 -20.09
CA ILE A 303 7.03 -9.91 -20.55
C ILE A 303 7.65 -9.12 -19.38
N LYS A 304 6.79 -8.49 -18.56
CA LYS A 304 7.20 -7.75 -17.36
C LYS A 304 6.15 -7.82 -16.26
N SER A 305 6.54 -7.42 -15.04
CA SER A 305 5.68 -7.38 -13.85
C SER A 305 4.80 -6.14 -13.77
N THR A 306 5.24 -5.09 -14.43
CA THR A 306 4.58 -3.80 -14.49
C THR A 306 4.69 -3.28 -15.91
N SER A 307 3.70 -2.55 -16.37
CA SER A 307 3.72 -1.89 -17.67
C SER A 307 3.90 -0.39 -17.50
N TRP A 308 4.80 0.17 -18.29
CA TRP A 308 4.97 1.61 -18.38
C TRP A 308 3.79 2.26 -19.10
N CYS A 309 3.21 1.59 -20.10
CA CYS A 309 1.98 2.05 -20.75
C CYS A 309 0.82 2.13 -19.75
N GLY A 310 0.62 1.10 -18.94
CA GLY A 310 -0.40 1.11 -17.88
C GLY A 310 -0.13 2.15 -16.80
N SER A 311 1.14 2.37 -16.42
CA SER A 311 1.51 3.43 -15.48
C SER A 311 1.18 4.82 -16.04
N ILE A 312 1.47 5.07 -17.32
CA ILE A 312 1.12 6.33 -17.99
C ILE A 312 -0.39 6.49 -18.10
N ALA A 313 -1.13 5.42 -18.43
CA ALA A 313 -2.59 5.45 -18.50
C ALA A 313 -3.21 5.90 -17.17
N ARG A 314 -2.81 5.27 -16.06
CA ARG A 314 -3.26 5.64 -14.72
C ARG A 314 -2.87 7.07 -14.35
N SER A 315 -1.63 7.47 -14.62
CA SER A 315 -1.20 8.85 -14.32
C SER A 315 -1.97 9.89 -15.13
N LEU A 316 -2.27 9.61 -16.40
CA LEU A 316 -3.11 10.48 -17.22
C LEU A 316 -4.54 10.54 -16.69
N GLN A 317 -5.14 9.38 -16.34
CA GLN A 317 -6.48 9.31 -15.78
C GLN A 317 -6.59 10.20 -14.52
N GLU A 318 -5.65 10.05 -13.60
CA GLU A 318 -5.60 10.87 -12.40
C GLU A 318 -5.39 12.36 -12.69
N ILE A 319 -4.56 12.70 -13.69
CA ILE A 319 -4.40 14.10 -14.13
C ILE A 319 -5.70 14.66 -14.71
N TYR A 320 -6.49 13.85 -15.41
CA TYR A 320 -7.80 14.28 -15.92
C TYR A 320 -8.82 14.49 -14.79
N ASP A 321 -8.78 13.64 -13.78
CA ASP A 321 -9.82 13.56 -12.75
C ASP A 321 -9.54 14.44 -11.52
N PHE A 322 -8.25 14.85 -11.24
CA PHE A 322 -7.94 15.57 -10.02
C PHE A 322 -8.58 16.96 -9.93
N GLU A 323 -8.94 17.33 -8.72
CA GLU A 323 -9.31 18.69 -8.36
C GLU A 323 -8.07 19.47 -7.87
N THR A 324 -7.94 20.72 -8.31
CA THR A 324 -6.77 21.57 -8.01
C THR A 324 -6.64 21.93 -6.53
N LYS A 325 -7.71 21.78 -5.74
CA LYS A 325 -7.75 22.26 -4.36
C LYS A 325 -6.75 21.56 -3.44
N ASN A 326 -6.54 20.25 -3.63
CA ASN A 326 -5.75 19.40 -2.72
C ASN A 326 -4.47 18.87 -3.37
N ASN A 327 -4.16 19.33 -4.58
CA ASN A 327 -3.03 18.84 -5.37
C ASN A 327 -2.26 19.99 -5.99
N VAL A 328 -0.97 19.77 -6.18
CA VAL A 328 -0.12 20.64 -6.97
C VAL A 328 0.33 19.92 -8.23
N PHE A 329 0.22 20.61 -9.36
CA PHE A 329 0.67 20.09 -10.62
C PHE A 329 1.89 20.89 -11.08
N THR A 330 3.00 20.20 -11.34
CA THR A 330 4.28 20.81 -11.65
C THR A 330 4.92 20.20 -12.87
N LEU A 331 5.74 20.98 -13.56
CA LEU A 331 6.67 20.55 -14.58
C LEU A 331 8.08 20.58 -13.98
N GLN A 332 8.77 19.45 -13.99
CA GLN A 332 10.13 19.34 -13.49
C GLN A 332 11.12 18.93 -14.57
N VAL A 333 12.36 19.39 -14.40
CA VAL A 333 13.49 19.01 -15.23
C VAL A 333 14.52 18.27 -14.38
N THR A 334 14.89 17.09 -14.83
CA THR A 334 15.94 16.31 -14.17
C THR A 334 17.05 16.00 -15.17
N LEU A 335 18.30 16.10 -14.71
CA LEU A 335 19.47 15.75 -15.51
C LEU A 335 19.93 14.33 -15.13
N ASN A 336 19.85 13.40 -16.06
CA ASN A 336 20.34 12.04 -15.85
C ASN A 336 21.38 11.68 -16.90
N ARG A 337 22.62 11.39 -16.46
CA ARG A 337 23.76 11.08 -17.34
C ARG A 337 23.98 12.10 -18.46
N GLY A 338 23.77 13.39 -18.18
CA GLY A 338 23.93 14.47 -19.17
C GLY A 338 22.75 14.66 -20.12
N VAL A 339 21.65 13.92 -19.94
CA VAL A 339 20.41 14.06 -20.73
C VAL A 339 19.35 14.71 -19.86
N GLU A 340 18.71 15.76 -20.35
CA GLU A 340 17.55 16.38 -19.70
C GLU A 340 16.31 15.52 -19.90
N HIS A 341 15.61 15.26 -18.81
CA HIS A 341 14.31 14.61 -18.78
C HIS A 341 13.27 15.57 -18.21
N TYR A 342 12.16 15.67 -18.89
CA TYR A 342 11.02 16.51 -18.51
C TYR A 342 9.93 15.63 -17.92
N SER A 343 9.35 16.07 -16.80
CA SER A 343 8.24 15.34 -16.17
C SER A 343 7.14 16.30 -15.73
N VAL A 344 5.92 15.88 -15.91
CA VAL A 344 4.77 16.47 -15.22
C VAL A 344 4.46 15.62 -14.01
N ASN A 345 4.21 16.27 -12.87
CA ASN A 345 4.01 15.62 -11.60
C ASN A 345 2.73 16.16 -10.96
N LEU A 346 1.81 15.27 -10.66
CA LEU A 346 0.65 15.52 -9.81
C LEU A 346 1.01 15.12 -8.38
N GLN A 347 1.19 16.08 -7.51
CA GLN A 347 1.58 15.83 -6.12
C GLN A 347 0.38 16.04 -5.20
N CYS A 348 0.05 15.02 -4.43
CA CYS A 348 -0.93 15.12 -3.35
C CYS A 348 -0.36 15.99 -2.23
N LEU A 349 -1.04 17.10 -1.90
CA LEU A 349 -0.66 17.97 -0.79
C LEU A 349 -1.42 17.64 0.48
N ASP A 350 -2.73 17.46 0.37
CA ASP A 350 -3.60 17.20 1.51
C ASP A 350 -3.90 15.71 1.63
N ILE A 351 -3.15 15.05 2.50
CA ILE A 351 -3.36 13.64 2.81
C ILE A 351 -4.51 13.38 3.77
N ALA A 352 -5.03 14.43 4.43
CA ALA A 352 -6.16 14.29 5.36
C ALA A 352 -7.40 13.75 4.64
N GLU A 353 -7.54 14.05 3.35
CA GLU A 353 -8.62 13.54 2.51
C GLU A 353 -8.68 12.00 2.47
N PHE A 354 -7.53 11.34 2.56
CA PHE A 354 -7.42 9.87 2.55
C PHE A 354 -7.38 9.25 3.93
N ILE A 355 -6.87 9.96 4.95
CA ILE A 355 -6.71 9.43 6.31
C ILE A 355 -7.97 9.63 7.15
N LYS A 356 -8.52 10.85 7.13
CA LYS A 356 -9.69 11.24 7.93
C LYS A 356 -10.90 10.30 7.77
N PRO A 357 -11.33 9.92 6.54
CA PRO A 357 -12.46 9.01 6.35
C PRO A 357 -12.24 7.65 7.00
N ILE A 358 -11.02 7.10 6.90
CA ILE A 358 -10.67 5.80 7.45
C ILE A 358 -10.83 5.80 8.98
N PHE A 359 -10.21 6.74 9.69
CA PHE A 359 -10.29 6.80 11.15
C PHE A 359 -11.64 7.31 11.67
N LYS A 360 -12.40 8.03 10.86
CA LYS A 360 -13.77 8.42 11.19
C LYS A 360 -14.75 7.24 11.12
N GLN A 361 -14.52 6.32 10.18
CA GLN A 361 -15.40 5.17 9.93
C GLN A 361 -14.99 3.96 10.78
N ALA A 362 -13.70 3.77 11.05
CA ALA A 362 -13.22 2.68 11.90
C ALA A 362 -13.84 2.76 13.32
N PHE A 363 -14.05 1.60 13.94
CA PHE A 363 -14.55 1.55 15.31
C PHE A 363 -13.66 2.35 16.27
N SER A 364 -12.34 2.24 16.12
CA SER A 364 -11.36 3.01 16.89
C SER A 364 -9.99 2.97 16.19
N GLY A 365 -9.08 3.87 16.58
CA GLY A 365 -7.73 3.94 16.02
C GLY A 365 -6.64 4.20 17.06
N VAL A 366 -5.49 3.55 16.89
CA VAL A 366 -4.27 3.80 17.66
C VAL A 366 -3.14 4.08 16.69
N ILE A 367 -2.67 5.30 16.66
CA ILE A 367 -1.60 5.77 15.76
C ILE A 367 -0.38 6.06 16.61
N MET A 368 0.70 5.33 16.41
CA MET A 368 1.86 5.42 17.29
C MET A 368 3.19 5.44 16.55
N SER A 369 4.16 6.14 17.12
CA SER A 369 5.56 6.08 16.70
C SER A 369 6.47 6.62 17.79
N ALA A 370 7.77 6.39 17.67
CA ALA A 370 8.78 7.01 18.51
C ALA A 370 9.07 8.48 18.17
N THR A 371 8.68 8.91 16.98
CA THR A 371 9.05 10.21 16.39
C THR A 371 7.85 11.03 15.93
N LEU A 372 6.64 10.76 16.45
CA LEU A 372 5.45 11.58 16.24
C LEU A 372 5.52 12.85 17.09
N ASN A 373 6.43 13.76 16.75
CA ASN A 373 6.60 15.00 17.47
C ASN A 373 6.80 16.19 16.51
N PRO A 374 6.05 17.29 16.63
CA PRO A 374 4.94 17.54 17.57
C PRO A 374 3.66 16.76 17.20
N LEU A 375 2.98 16.17 18.20
CA LEU A 375 1.73 15.41 18.00
C LEU A 375 0.63 16.22 17.33
N GLN A 376 0.51 17.50 17.67
CA GLN A 376 -0.48 18.42 17.08
C GLN A 376 -0.30 18.56 15.56
N MET A 377 0.95 18.68 15.10
CA MET A 377 1.24 18.75 13.65
C MET A 377 0.76 17.48 12.93
N TYR A 378 1.05 16.31 13.47
CA TYR A 378 0.61 15.06 12.86
C TYR A 378 -0.91 14.89 12.89
N ARG A 379 -1.56 15.29 14.00
CA ARG A 379 -3.02 15.33 14.10
C ARG A 379 -3.64 16.19 12.99
N ASP A 380 -3.10 17.36 12.80
CA ASP A 380 -3.63 18.35 11.85
C ASP A 380 -3.37 17.89 10.39
N ILE A 381 -2.15 17.41 10.08
CA ILE A 381 -1.80 16.86 8.76
C ILE A 381 -2.65 15.64 8.40
N MET A 382 -2.97 14.79 9.37
CA MET A 382 -3.80 13.59 9.16
C MET A 382 -5.32 13.90 9.20
N GLY A 383 -5.72 15.11 9.56
CA GLY A 383 -7.12 15.51 9.64
C GLY A 383 -7.91 14.86 10.78
N ILE A 384 -7.24 14.35 11.82
CA ILE A 384 -7.86 13.62 12.94
C ILE A 384 -8.04 14.53 14.16
N GLU A 385 -8.83 15.57 13.99
CA GLU A 385 -8.99 16.71 14.92
C GLU A 385 -9.37 16.30 16.35
N HIS A 386 -10.14 15.20 16.50
CA HIS A 386 -10.65 14.73 17.79
C HIS A 386 -9.81 13.62 18.42
N ALA A 387 -8.62 13.36 17.89
CA ALA A 387 -7.73 12.33 18.44
C ALA A 387 -7.20 12.74 19.82
N GLU A 388 -7.15 11.74 20.72
CA GLU A 388 -6.50 11.87 22.01
C GLU A 388 -4.98 11.87 21.82
N LEU A 389 -4.28 12.83 22.40
CA LEU A 389 -2.83 12.97 22.26
C LEU A 389 -2.14 12.47 23.52
N LEU A 390 -1.15 11.58 23.37
CA LEU A 390 -0.32 11.10 24.46
C LEU A 390 1.16 11.16 24.06
N GLU A 391 1.93 11.93 24.79
CA GLU A 391 3.38 11.95 24.69
C GLU A 391 3.98 11.31 25.92
N LEU A 392 4.94 10.39 25.73
CA LEU A 392 5.60 9.66 26.78
C LEU A 392 7.10 9.94 26.75
N ASP A 393 7.65 10.25 27.91
CA ASP A 393 9.10 10.43 28.07
C ASP A 393 9.86 9.11 28.00
N SER A 394 11.13 9.20 27.57
CA SER A 394 12.01 8.03 27.57
C SER A 394 12.30 7.59 29.02
N PRO A 395 12.09 6.30 29.35
CA PRO A 395 12.46 5.77 30.65
C PRO A 395 13.99 5.63 30.81
N PHE A 396 14.74 5.80 29.73
CA PHE A 396 16.19 5.69 29.72
C PHE A 396 16.82 7.04 30.03
N MET A 397 17.65 7.11 31.08
CA MET A 397 18.37 8.34 31.43
C MET A 397 19.28 8.77 30.28
N ALA A 398 19.30 10.07 29.96
CA ALA A 398 20.11 10.66 28.90
C ALA A 398 21.63 10.32 28.99
N GLN A 399 22.12 9.96 30.16
CA GLN A 399 23.52 9.57 30.41
C GLN A 399 23.89 8.20 29.80
N ARG A 400 22.93 7.36 29.37
CA ARG A 400 23.19 6.07 28.70
C ARG A 400 23.08 6.11 27.17
N GLN A 401 22.91 7.28 26.62
CA GLN A 401 22.81 7.49 25.15
C GLN A 401 24.16 7.89 24.52
N LYS A 402 25.29 7.54 25.17
CA LYS A 402 26.63 7.76 24.62
C LYS A 402 27.16 6.49 23.94
#